data_d9ae82028f8e9a1de07d02b85f64fa42
#
_entry.id   d9ae82028f8e9a1de07d02b85f64fa42
#
_cell.length_a   1.000
_cell.length_b   1.000
_cell.length_c   1.000
_cell.angle_alpha   90.00
_cell.angle_beta   90.00
_cell.angle_gamma   90.00
#
_symmetry.space_group_name_H-M   'P 1'
#
loop_
_entity.id
_entity.type
_entity.pdbx_description
1 polymer ?
#
loop_
_entity_poly.entity_id
_entity_poly.type
_entity_poly.pdbx_seq_one_letter_code
_entity_poly.pdbx_strand_id
1 'polypeptide(L)'
;MDTAGTIDNVAEDEEDCFRHIRRFLSYMPTNVWELPPQVACDDPVDRCEDALADIVPRSNRQAYNMKKLVEMVVDNGSAFEIQPTFGRAVITALARMNGKAVGIIANNPMFGGIMDCKAARKQGHFVELCDMFNLPLIFFADVPGLMVGAESEADAILREGVRARYMGLQVCVPVFSVIVRKCYGVAGGSVIDRRGLNFKIAWPSAEWGSLPVEGGVKAAYRREIENAPDPAQREKEIEEELRQLASPFRTAEAFAVEDLIDPRETRPYLCRFIDALQPRLKTQLGPKYKAGVRP
;
A
#
# COMPACT_ATOMS: atom_id res chain seq x y z
N MET A 1 4.62 -13.39 18.01
CA MET A 1 4.76 -12.73 16.71
C MET A 1 3.45 -12.76 15.94
N ASP A 2 2.98 -13.89 15.47
CA ASP A 2 1.84 -14.01 14.52
C ASP A 2 0.47 -13.65 15.10
N THR A 3 0.30 -13.73 16.42
CA THR A 3 -0.99 -13.50 17.08
C THR A 3 -1.15 -12.05 17.53
N ALA A 4 -0.21 -11.54 18.29
CA ALA A 4 -0.31 -10.22 18.93
C ALA A 4 0.42 -9.10 18.17
N GLY A 5 1.42 -9.43 17.34
CA GLY A 5 2.21 -8.44 16.59
C GLY A 5 3.08 -7.53 17.47
N THR A 6 3.46 -8.00 18.64
CA THR A 6 4.30 -7.24 19.59
C THR A 6 5.79 -7.36 19.30
N ILE A 7 6.18 -8.30 18.45
CA ILE A 7 7.54 -8.52 17.99
C ILE A 7 7.56 -8.32 16.49
N ASP A 8 8.40 -7.44 16.00
CA ASP A 8 8.45 -7.08 14.58
C ASP A 8 9.22 -8.13 13.76
N ASN A 9 10.42 -8.49 14.20
CA ASN A 9 11.26 -9.46 13.50
C ASN A 9 11.86 -10.47 14.47
N VAL A 10 12.05 -11.71 14.01
CA VAL A 10 12.75 -12.77 14.74
C VAL A 10 14.12 -12.96 14.11
N ALA A 11 15.13 -13.07 14.93
CA ALA A 11 16.49 -13.42 14.55
C ALA A 11 16.77 -14.90 14.85
N GLU A 12 17.66 -15.51 14.08
CA GLU A 12 18.07 -16.89 14.25
C GLU A 12 18.98 -17.07 15.46
N ASP A 13 19.84 -16.08 15.70
CA ASP A 13 20.79 -16.03 16.80
C ASP A 13 21.09 -14.57 17.20
N GLU A 14 22.00 -14.38 18.17
CA GLU A 14 22.39 -13.06 18.68
C GLU A 14 23.09 -12.21 17.60
N GLU A 15 23.93 -12.83 16.78
CA GLU A 15 24.63 -12.12 15.70
C GLU A 15 23.65 -11.63 14.62
N ASP A 16 22.68 -12.47 14.25
CA ASP A 16 21.60 -12.09 13.37
C ASP A 16 20.74 -10.98 13.97
N CYS A 17 20.47 -11.03 15.26
CA CYS A 17 19.77 -9.95 15.97
C CYS A 17 20.51 -8.62 15.82
N PHE A 18 21.84 -8.60 16.01
CA PHE A 18 22.63 -7.40 15.82
C PHE A 18 22.65 -6.94 14.36
N ARG A 19 22.62 -7.86 13.38
CA ARG A 19 22.47 -7.50 11.95
C ARG A 19 21.13 -6.80 11.71
N HIS A 20 20.03 -7.34 12.25
CA HIS A 20 18.70 -6.75 12.14
C HIS A 20 18.64 -5.35 12.76
N ILE A 21 19.17 -5.17 13.96
CA ILE A 21 19.23 -3.87 14.65
C ILE A 21 20.01 -2.85 13.83
N ARG A 22 21.23 -3.20 13.37
CA ARG A 22 22.05 -2.30 12.55
C ARG A 22 21.35 -1.96 11.24
N ARG A 23 20.71 -2.93 10.60
CA ARG A 23 19.96 -2.73 9.36
C ARG A 23 18.78 -1.77 9.59
N PHE A 24 17.96 -2.00 10.60
CA PHE A 24 16.87 -1.11 10.98
C PHE A 24 17.37 0.32 11.22
N LEU A 25 18.37 0.48 12.08
CA LEU A 25 18.93 1.79 12.41
C LEU A 25 19.55 2.50 11.20
N SER A 26 20.02 1.78 10.19
CA SER A 26 20.58 2.39 8.98
C SER A 26 19.55 3.18 8.16
N TYR A 27 18.25 2.93 8.33
CA TYR A 27 17.18 3.67 7.67
C TYR A 27 16.70 4.88 8.48
N MET A 28 17.11 4.98 9.74
CA MET A 28 16.58 5.97 10.69
C MET A 28 17.52 7.15 10.83
N PRO A 29 17.00 8.38 11.03
CA PRO A 29 17.82 9.49 11.46
C PRO A 29 18.23 9.28 12.93
N THR A 30 19.27 9.99 13.36
CA THR A 30 19.72 9.96 14.77
C THR A 30 18.65 10.47 15.74
N ASN A 31 17.83 11.41 15.26
CA ASN A 31 16.71 12.00 16.01
C ASN A 31 15.67 12.60 15.05
N VAL A 32 14.53 13.05 15.56
CA VAL A 32 13.41 13.59 14.78
C VAL A 32 13.70 14.94 14.10
N TRP A 33 14.79 15.61 14.44
CA TRP A 33 15.21 16.89 13.84
C TRP A 33 16.13 16.71 12.62
N GLU A 34 16.41 15.46 12.25
CA GLU A 34 17.25 15.11 11.11
C GLU A 34 16.47 14.31 10.07
N LEU A 35 16.95 14.32 8.85
CA LEU A 35 16.49 13.39 7.81
C LEU A 35 17.25 12.07 7.92
N PRO A 36 16.63 10.96 7.48
CA PRO A 36 17.33 9.69 7.34
C PRO A 36 18.60 9.82 6.50
N PRO A 37 19.67 9.07 6.84
CA PRO A 37 20.92 9.15 6.11
C PRO A 37 20.76 8.65 4.67
N GLN A 38 21.29 9.41 3.71
CA GLN A 38 21.43 8.96 2.34
C GLN A 38 22.70 8.10 2.21
N VAL A 39 22.61 6.97 1.53
CA VAL A 39 23.76 6.12 1.19
C VAL A 39 24.07 6.19 -0.29
N ALA A 40 25.28 5.83 -0.68
CA ALA A 40 25.62 5.67 -2.08
C ALA A 40 24.74 4.58 -2.71
N CYS A 41 24.33 4.78 -3.96
CA CYS A 41 23.49 3.87 -4.71
C CYS A 41 24.05 3.72 -6.12
N ASP A 42 24.39 2.48 -6.49
CA ASP A 42 24.89 2.14 -7.83
C ASP A 42 23.74 1.66 -8.74
N ASP A 43 22.54 1.50 -8.21
CA ASP A 43 21.37 1.07 -8.95
C ASP A 43 20.76 2.27 -9.73
N PRO A 44 20.74 2.24 -11.07
CA PRO A 44 20.34 3.39 -11.88
C PRO A 44 18.95 3.90 -11.53
N VAL A 45 18.79 5.22 -11.47
CA VAL A 45 17.49 5.88 -11.17
C VAL A 45 16.47 5.67 -12.29
N ASP A 46 16.94 5.49 -13.52
CA ASP A 46 16.17 5.28 -14.74
C ASP A 46 16.03 3.80 -15.13
N ARG A 47 16.45 2.88 -14.24
CA ARG A 47 16.28 1.44 -14.48
C ARG A 47 14.79 1.12 -14.64
N CYS A 48 14.44 0.64 -15.82
CA CYS A 48 13.13 0.04 -16.13
C CYS A 48 13.25 -1.48 -16.01
N GLU A 49 12.25 -2.10 -15.38
CA GLU A 49 12.24 -3.55 -15.14
C GLU A 49 11.19 -4.22 -16.01
N ASP A 50 11.61 -4.89 -17.08
CA ASP A 50 10.71 -5.52 -18.06
C ASP A 50 9.74 -6.53 -17.44
N ALA A 51 10.17 -7.24 -16.39
CA ALA A 51 9.35 -8.23 -15.71
C ALA A 51 8.11 -7.63 -15.02
N LEU A 52 8.07 -6.31 -14.78
CA LEU A 52 6.90 -5.65 -14.23
C LEU A 52 5.72 -5.59 -15.19
N ALA A 53 5.96 -5.65 -16.51
CA ALA A 53 4.90 -5.63 -17.51
C ALA A 53 3.93 -6.83 -17.39
N ASP A 54 4.47 -7.98 -16.96
CA ASP A 54 3.72 -9.24 -16.92
C ASP A 54 3.51 -9.79 -15.50
N ILE A 55 3.96 -9.06 -14.47
CA ILE A 55 3.89 -9.55 -13.08
C ILE A 55 2.46 -9.64 -12.56
N VAL A 56 1.57 -8.76 -13.02
CA VAL A 56 0.15 -8.75 -12.65
C VAL A 56 -0.64 -9.61 -13.62
N PRO A 57 -1.24 -10.72 -13.17
CA PRO A 57 -2.04 -11.59 -14.02
C PRO A 57 -3.28 -10.86 -14.56
N ARG A 58 -3.70 -11.21 -15.79
CA ARG A 58 -4.95 -10.71 -16.38
C ARG A 58 -6.20 -11.11 -15.59
N SER A 59 -6.14 -12.26 -14.92
CA SER A 59 -7.24 -12.72 -14.07
C SER A 59 -7.17 -12.09 -12.70
N ASN A 60 -8.21 -11.38 -12.29
CA ASN A 60 -8.33 -10.76 -10.97
C ASN A 60 -8.37 -11.77 -9.80
N ARG A 61 -8.59 -13.06 -10.10
CA ARG A 61 -8.58 -14.14 -9.11
C ARG A 61 -7.20 -14.75 -8.89
N GLN A 62 -6.28 -14.52 -9.80
CA GLN A 62 -4.92 -15.06 -9.69
C GLN A 62 -4.04 -14.15 -8.82
N ALA A 63 -3.42 -14.76 -7.82
CA ALA A 63 -2.43 -14.10 -6.98
C ALA A 63 -1.08 -13.96 -7.70
N TYR A 64 -0.29 -12.98 -7.27
CA TYR A 64 1.08 -12.78 -7.71
C TYR A 64 1.95 -12.33 -6.53
N ASN A 65 3.27 -12.37 -6.70
CA ASN A 65 4.21 -12.06 -5.64
C ASN A 65 4.49 -10.54 -5.57
N MET A 66 3.79 -9.85 -4.69
CA MET A 66 3.97 -8.41 -4.45
C MET A 66 5.34 -8.08 -3.83
N LYS A 67 5.93 -8.99 -3.04
CA LYS A 67 7.30 -8.77 -2.51
C LYS A 67 8.31 -8.66 -3.63
N LYS A 68 8.23 -9.59 -4.60
CA LYS A 68 9.08 -9.55 -5.80
C LYS A 68 8.88 -8.28 -6.60
N LEU A 69 7.63 -7.80 -6.74
CA LEU A 69 7.35 -6.52 -7.40
C LEU A 69 8.05 -5.36 -6.67
N VAL A 70 7.94 -5.28 -5.35
CA VAL A 70 8.60 -4.26 -4.54
C VAL A 70 10.13 -4.32 -4.71
N GLU A 71 10.71 -5.51 -4.64
CA GLU A 71 12.16 -5.75 -4.82
C GLU A 71 12.67 -5.29 -6.18
N MET A 72 11.87 -5.44 -7.25
CA MET A 72 12.20 -4.96 -8.59
C MET A 72 12.19 -3.43 -8.71
N VAL A 73 11.47 -2.73 -7.84
CA VAL A 73 11.31 -1.28 -7.92
C VAL A 73 12.29 -0.53 -7.02
N VAL A 74 12.50 -1.00 -5.79
CA VAL A 74 13.42 -0.36 -4.84
C VAL A 74 14.88 -0.59 -5.18
N ASP A 75 15.79 0.11 -4.53
CA ASP A 75 17.23 -0.13 -4.70
C ASP A 75 17.57 -1.58 -4.35
N ASN A 76 18.41 -2.20 -5.17
CA ASN A 76 18.75 -3.62 -5.05
C ASN A 76 19.20 -4.00 -3.64
N GLY A 77 18.54 -5.02 -3.07
CA GLY A 77 18.85 -5.56 -1.74
C GLY A 77 18.47 -4.62 -0.57
N SER A 78 17.84 -3.47 -0.85
CA SER A 78 17.49 -2.50 0.19
C SER A 78 16.22 -2.85 0.97
N ALA A 79 15.37 -3.72 0.50
CA ALA A 79 14.12 -4.06 1.20
C ALA A 79 14.38 -4.79 2.53
N PHE A 80 13.83 -4.27 3.62
CA PHE A 80 13.85 -4.88 4.95
C PHE A 80 12.43 -4.95 5.50
N GLU A 81 11.83 -6.13 5.41
CA GLU A 81 10.43 -6.34 5.84
C GLU A 81 10.30 -6.26 7.35
N ILE A 82 9.28 -5.55 7.82
CA ILE A 82 8.88 -5.43 9.23
C ILE A 82 7.60 -6.25 9.43
N GLN A 83 7.54 -7.06 10.48
CA GLN A 83 6.41 -7.94 10.81
C GLN A 83 6.01 -8.90 9.68
N PRO A 84 6.92 -9.70 9.11
CA PRO A 84 6.64 -10.53 7.94
C PRO A 84 5.55 -11.58 8.16
N THR A 85 5.30 -12.00 9.40
CA THR A 85 4.33 -13.05 9.75
C THR A 85 3.04 -12.50 10.39
N PHE A 86 3.01 -11.24 10.85
CA PHE A 86 1.83 -10.59 11.38
C PHE A 86 1.10 -9.80 10.28
N GLY A 87 -0.25 -9.88 10.23
CA GLY A 87 -1.04 -9.14 9.26
C GLY A 87 -0.58 -9.36 7.82
N ARG A 88 -0.43 -10.61 7.39
CA ARG A 88 0.23 -11.03 6.14
C ARG A 88 -0.43 -10.51 4.87
N ALA A 89 -1.68 -10.03 4.96
CA ALA A 89 -2.37 -9.39 3.84
C ALA A 89 -1.77 -8.01 3.47
N VAL A 90 -0.93 -7.44 4.34
CA VAL A 90 -0.16 -6.22 4.08
C VAL A 90 1.32 -6.48 4.34
N ILE A 91 2.16 -6.05 3.41
CA ILE A 91 3.62 -6.02 3.53
C ILE A 91 4.00 -4.62 4.02
N THR A 92 4.85 -4.54 5.02
CA THR A 92 5.50 -3.31 5.47
C THR A 92 7.01 -3.50 5.43
N ALA A 93 7.72 -2.60 4.78
CA ALA A 93 9.17 -2.71 4.66
C ALA A 93 9.83 -1.33 4.68
N LEU A 94 11.01 -1.25 5.28
CA LEU A 94 11.94 -0.16 5.05
C LEU A 94 12.73 -0.49 3.78
N ALA A 95 12.93 0.51 2.91
CA ALA A 95 13.68 0.33 1.68
C ALA A 95 14.43 1.62 1.31
N ARG A 96 15.05 1.63 0.13
CA ARG A 96 15.70 2.82 -0.39
C ARG A 96 15.30 3.08 -1.83
N MET A 97 15.26 4.37 -2.18
CA MET A 97 15.07 4.86 -3.53
C MET A 97 16.17 5.88 -3.83
N ASN A 98 17.09 5.57 -4.74
CA ASN A 98 18.27 6.37 -5.03
C ASN A 98 19.06 6.69 -3.75
N GLY A 99 19.31 5.67 -2.92
CA GLY A 99 20.03 5.74 -1.65
C GLY A 99 19.26 6.39 -0.49
N LYS A 100 18.06 6.93 -0.71
CA LYS A 100 17.23 7.62 0.30
C LYS A 100 16.23 6.65 0.93
N ALA A 101 16.17 6.64 2.27
CA ALA A 101 15.27 5.76 3.00
C ALA A 101 13.79 6.12 2.81
N VAL A 102 12.96 5.10 2.60
CA VAL A 102 11.52 5.18 2.40
C VAL A 102 10.81 4.06 3.15
N GLY A 103 9.54 4.29 3.53
CA GLY A 103 8.66 3.25 4.00
C GLY A 103 7.80 2.68 2.86
N ILE A 104 7.76 1.38 2.74
CA ILE A 104 6.94 0.66 1.75
C ILE A 104 5.76 0.02 2.45
N ILE A 105 4.56 0.24 1.92
CA ILE A 105 3.34 -0.48 2.29
C ILE A 105 2.75 -1.08 1.03
N ALA A 106 2.52 -2.39 1.02
CA ALA A 106 1.97 -3.05 -0.16
C ALA A 106 0.91 -4.07 0.24
N ASN A 107 -0.20 -4.13 -0.47
CA ASN A 107 -1.18 -5.19 -0.27
C ASN A 107 -0.64 -6.50 -0.83
N ASN A 108 -0.89 -7.61 -0.16
CA ASN A 108 -0.29 -8.90 -0.51
C ASN A 108 -1.32 -9.87 -1.11
N PRO A 109 -1.40 -9.97 -2.45
CA PRO A 109 -2.37 -10.86 -3.10
C PRO A 109 -2.19 -12.34 -2.78
N MET A 110 -0.99 -12.76 -2.37
CA MET A 110 -0.74 -14.16 -1.91
C MET A 110 -1.54 -14.50 -0.64
N PHE A 111 -1.98 -13.48 0.11
CA PHE A 111 -2.87 -13.58 1.28
C PHE A 111 -4.18 -12.81 1.02
N GLY A 112 -4.64 -12.79 -0.23
CA GLY A 112 -5.88 -12.15 -0.66
C GLY A 112 -5.83 -10.62 -0.76
N GLY A 113 -4.85 -9.96 -0.17
CA GLY A 113 -4.74 -8.49 -0.13
C GLY A 113 -5.88 -7.80 0.65
N ILE A 114 -6.84 -8.57 1.20
CA ILE A 114 -7.97 -8.06 1.98
C ILE A 114 -7.46 -7.55 3.31
N MET A 115 -7.86 -6.36 3.70
CA MET A 115 -7.46 -5.78 4.98
C MET A 115 -8.27 -6.41 6.13
N ASP A 116 -7.63 -7.28 6.91
CA ASP A 116 -8.11 -7.79 8.19
C ASP A 116 -7.66 -6.88 9.36
N CYS A 117 -8.08 -7.19 10.58
CA CYS A 117 -7.71 -6.42 11.78
C CYS A 117 -6.21 -6.36 12.02
N LYS A 118 -5.49 -7.46 11.79
CA LYS A 118 -4.03 -7.53 11.96
C LYS A 118 -3.32 -6.68 10.92
N ALA A 119 -3.76 -6.75 9.66
CA ALA A 119 -3.24 -5.93 8.57
C ALA A 119 -3.48 -4.43 8.82
N ALA A 120 -4.67 -4.06 9.31
CA ALA A 120 -5.00 -2.68 9.66
C ALA A 120 -4.10 -2.15 10.79
N ARG A 121 -3.91 -2.93 11.86
CA ARG A 121 -2.99 -2.58 12.98
C ARG A 121 -1.56 -2.44 12.52
N LYS A 122 -1.06 -3.38 11.73
CA LYS A 122 0.29 -3.36 11.14
C LYS A 122 0.50 -2.12 10.28
N GLN A 123 -0.43 -1.83 9.36
CA GLN A 123 -0.37 -0.65 8.50
C GLN A 123 -0.32 0.64 9.33
N GLY A 124 -1.21 0.77 10.32
CA GLY A 124 -1.27 1.95 11.18
C GLY A 124 0.03 2.16 11.96
N HIS A 125 0.55 1.11 12.60
CA HIS A 125 1.81 1.16 13.34
C HIS A 125 2.99 1.59 12.45
N PHE A 126 3.10 0.99 11.26
CA PHE A 126 4.19 1.29 10.33
C PHE A 126 4.11 2.72 9.76
N VAL A 127 2.90 3.19 9.47
CA VAL A 127 2.65 4.58 9.04
C VAL A 127 3.13 5.58 10.09
N GLU A 128 2.84 5.35 11.38
CA GLU A 128 3.30 6.21 12.46
C GLU A 128 4.82 6.18 12.64
N LEU A 129 5.44 4.99 12.53
CA LEU A 129 6.89 4.85 12.56
C LEU A 129 7.55 5.72 11.48
N CYS A 130 7.08 5.59 10.23
CA CYS A 130 7.64 6.34 9.11
C CYS A 130 7.43 7.85 9.26
N ASP A 131 6.25 8.28 9.69
CA ASP A 131 5.96 9.70 9.91
C ASP A 131 6.84 10.30 11.00
N MET A 132 7.04 9.57 12.11
CA MET A 132 7.87 10.01 13.23
C MET A 132 9.32 10.24 12.82
N PHE A 133 9.87 9.38 11.99
CA PHE A 133 11.27 9.42 11.55
C PHE A 133 11.48 10.07 10.19
N ASN A 134 10.51 10.82 9.68
CA ASN A 134 10.59 11.57 8.42
C ASN A 134 10.86 10.71 7.19
N LEU A 135 10.37 9.47 7.17
CA LEU A 135 10.45 8.55 6.05
C LEU A 135 9.26 8.76 5.11
N PRO A 136 9.45 9.17 3.85
CA PRO A 136 8.36 9.21 2.87
C PRO A 136 7.76 7.82 2.69
N LEU A 137 6.45 7.76 2.44
CA LEU A 137 5.73 6.51 2.27
C LEU A 137 5.44 6.24 0.79
N ILE A 138 5.64 5.00 0.38
CA ILE A 138 5.24 4.48 -0.93
C ILE A 138 4.25 3.35 -0.70
N PHE A 139 3.05 3.48 -1.29
CA PHE A 139 2.03 2.45 -1.28
C PHE A 139 1.97 1.74 -2.62
N PHE A 140 1.92 0.40 -2.60
CA PHE A 140 1.56 -0.43 -3.75
C PHE A 140 0.18 -1.03 -3.47
N ALA A 141 -0.85 -0.49 -4.13
CA ALA A 141 -2.24 -0.84 -3.85
C ALA A 141 -2.72 -2.01 -4.70
N ASP A 142 -3.19 -3.06 -4.04
CA ASP A 142 -3.99 -4.14 -4.59
C ASP A 142 -4.93 -4.68 -3.49
N VAL A 143 -5.91 -3.84 -3.09
CA VAL A 143 -6.80 -4.10 -1.96
C VAL A 143 -8.26 -4.20 -2.40
N PRO A 144 -8.88 -5.39 -2.27
CA PRO A 144 -10.29 -5.57 -2.63
C PRO A 144 -11.27 -4.99 -1.60
N GLY A 145 -10.82 -4.64 -0.39
CA GLY A 145 -11.66 -4.06 0.66
C GLY A 145 -11.25 -4.48 2.07
N LEU A 146 -12.10 -4.15 3.03
CA LEU A 146 -12.01 -4.69 4.40
C LEU A 146 -12.58 -6.11 4.43
N MET A 147 -12.05 -6.95 5.33
CA MET A 147 -12.59 -8.29 5.59
C MET A 147 -14.02 -8.18 6.13
N VAL A 148 -14.92 -8.99 5.61
CA VAL A 148 -16.31 -9.04 6.02
C VAL A 148 -16.64 -10.37 6.68
N GLY A 149 -17.67 -10.41 7.53
CA GLY A 149 -18.14 -11.62 8.20
C GLY A 149 -18.20 -11.49 9.71
N ALA A 150 -18.95 -12.37 10.36
CA ALA A 150 -19.22 -12.31 11.80
C ALA A 150 -17.94 -12.35 12.67
N GLU A 151 -16.96 -13.14 12.29
CA GLU A 151 -15.66 -13.20 12.98
C GLU A 151 -14.90 -11.88 12.87
N SER A 152 -14.81 -11.29 11.67
CA SER A 152 -14.15 -9.99 11.45
C SER A 152 -14.85 -8.86 12.20
N GLU A 153 -16.18 -8.89 12.27
CA GLU A 153 -16.94 -7.88 13.04
C GLU A 153 -16.72 -8.05 14.54
N ALA A 154 -16.62 -9.29 15.04
CA ALA A 154 -16.29 -9.58 16.44
C ALA A 154 -14.87 -9.10 16.78
N ASP A 155 -13.94 -9.18 15.85
CA ASP A 155 -12.57 -8.65 15.95
C ASP A 155 -12.49 -7.12 15.77
N ALA A 156 -13.62 -6.46 15.56
CA ALA A 156 -13.76 -5.02 15.39
C ALA A 156 -13.06 -4.46 14.12
N ILE A 157 -13.19 -5.16 12.97
CA ILE A 157 -12.57 -4.76 11.69
C ILE A 157 -12.89 -3.32 11.28
N LEU A 158 -14.13 -2.87 11.47
CA LEU A 158 -14.49 -1.50 11.12
C LEU A 158 -13.70 -0.47 11.94
N ARG A 159 -13.56 -0.71 13.26
CA ARG A 159 -12.79 0.16 14.15
C ARG A 159 -11.31 0.19 13.75
N GLU A 160 -10.70 -0.97 13.56
CA GLU A 160 -9.28 -1.05 13.21
C GLU A 160 -8.99 -0.51 11.80
N GLY A 161 -9.87 -0.75 10.84
CA GLY A 161 -9.77 -0.18 9.49
C GLY A 161 -9.91 1.34 9.47
N VAL A 162 -10.89 1.90 10.20
CA VAL A 162 -11.07 3.35 10.34
C VAL A 162 -9.90 3.96 11.09
N ARG A 163 -9.36 3.28 12.11
CA ARG A 163 -8.18 3.71 12.85
C ARG A 163 -6.94 3.80 11.94
N ALA A 164 -6.68 2.78 11.13
CA ALA A 164 -5.58 2.80 10.17
C ALA A 164 -5.73 3.96 9.16
N ARG A 165 -6.95 4.19 8.65
CA ARG A 165 -7.27 5.33 7.79
C ARG A 165 -7.04 6.66 8.50
N TYR A 166 -7.53 6.81 9.73
CA TYR A 166 -7.36 8.02 10.53
C TYR A 166 -5.88 8.35 10.76
N MET A 167 -5.08 7.34 11.13
CA MET A 167 -3.62 7.49 11.29
C MET A 167 -2.97 7.94 9.97
N GLY A 168 -3.32 7.29 8.86
CA GLY A 168 -2.85 7.67 7.53
C GLY A 168 -3.20 9.09 7.10
N LEU A 169 -4.39 9.60 7.46
CA LEU A 169 -4.80 10.97 7.14
C LEU A 169 -4.02 12.04 7.91
N GLN A 170 -3.39 11.69 9.04
CA GLN A 170 -2.60 12.61 9.85
C GLN A 170 -1.11 12.59 9.55
N VAL A 171 -0.69 11.79 8.59
CA VAL A 171 0.71 11.71 8.15
C VAL A 171 1.16 13.05 7.58
N CYS A 172 2.32 13.52 8.04
CA CYS A 172 2.96 14.74 7.57
C CYS A 172 3.95 14.47 6.43
N VAL A 173 4.59 13.29 6.44
CA VAL A 173 5.53 12.92 5.38
C VAL A 173 4.81 12.75 4.04
N PRO A 174 5.47 13.07 2.91
CA PRO A 174 4.93 12.84 1.59
C PRO A 174 4.60 11.37 1.34
N VAL A 175 3.52 11.14 0.59
CA VAL A 175 3.05 9.81 0.23
C VAL A 175 2.95 9.68 -1.28
N PHE A 176 3.46 8.59 -1.81
CA PHE A 176 3.29 8.19 -3.20
C PHE A 176 2.50 6.88 -3.27
N SER A 177 1.42 6.86 -4.01
CA SER A 177 0.60 5.66 -4.19
C SER A 177 0.68 5.16 -5.63
N VAL A 178 1.05 3.90 -5.80
CA VAL A 178 1.02 3.18 -7.07
C VAL A 178 -0.16 2.23 -7.02
N ILE A 179 -1.17 2.48 -7.85
CA ILE A 179 -2.33 1.61 -7.91
C ILE A 179 -2.02 0.50 -8.90
N VAL A 180 -1.66 -0.64 -8.36
CA VAL A 180 -1.19 -1.80 -9.14
C VAL A 180 -2.37 -2.56 -9.76
N ARG A 181 -3.40 -2.84 -8.95
CA ARG A 181 -4.59 -3.54 -9.42
C ARG A 181 -5.84 -3.05 -8.66
N LYS A 182 -6.34 -3.76 -7.68
CA LYS A 182 -7.57 -3.44 -6.94
C LYS A 182 -7.38 -2.28 -5.97
N CYS A 183 -8.35 -1.35 -5.94
CA CYS A 183 -8.38 -0.24 -4.98
C CYS A 183 -9.85 0.05 -4.61
N TYR A 184 -10.43 -0.79 -3.74
CA TYR A 184 -11.86 -0.78 -3.48
C TYR A 184 -12.22 -0.31 -2.07
N GLY A 185 -13.34 0.40 -1.99
CA GLY A 185 -14.00 0.78 -0.75
C GLY A 185 -13.15 1.61 0.22
N VAL A 186 -13.44 1.48 1.51
CA VAL A 186 -12.74 2.21 2.58
C VAL A 186 -11.27 1.83 2.67
N ALA A 187 -10.93 0.57 2.41
CA ALA A 187 -9.54 0.11 2.42
C ALA A 187 -8.73 0.76 1.29
N GLY A 188 -9.28 0.85 0.07
CA GLY A 188 -8.68 1.61 -1.03
C GLY A 188 -8.49 3.08 -0.68
N GLY A 189 -9.50 3.73 -0.10
CA GLY A 189 -9.38 5.10 0.39
C GLY A 189 -8.29 5.28 1.46
N SER A 190 -7.97 4.24 2.23
CA SER A 190 -6.86 4.27 3.21
C SER A 190 -5.50 4.36 2.57
N VAL A 191 -5.38 3.91 1.32
CA VAL A 191 -4.13 3.92 0.55
C VAL A 191 -3.95 5.26 -0.17
N ILE A 192 -5.02 5.78 -0.78
CA ILE A 192 -4.93 6.89 -1.74
C ILE A 192 -5.33 8.26 -1.19
N ASP A 193 -6.22 8.32 -0.20
CA ASP A 193 -6.71 9.60 0.33
C ASP A 193 -5.82 10.12 1.45
N ARG A 194 -5.18 11.27 1.23
CA ARG A 194 -4.29 11.93 2.19
C ARG A 194 -4.54 13.43 2.21
N ARG A 195 -4.20 14.08 3.32
CA ARG A 195 -4.27 15.54 3.45
C ARG A 195 -2.94 16.25 3.11
N GLY A 196 -1.83 15.56 3.23
CA GLY A 196 -0.49 16.11 2.95
C GLY A 196 -0.13 16.05 1.46
N LEU A 197 1.15 16.23 1.16
CA LEU A 197 1.68 16.03 -0.18
C LEU A 197 1.49 14.57 -0.58
N ASN A 198 0.68 14.37 -1.60
CA ASN A 198 0.21 13.07 -2.05
C ASN A 198 0.31 13.04 -3.57
N PHE A 199 0.87 11.98 -4.11
CA PHE A 199 0.96 11.75 -5.54
C PHE A 199 0.51 10.33 -5.84
N LYS A 200 -0.30 10.15 -6.88
CA LYS A 200 -0.90 8.85 -7.24
C LYS A 200 -0.68 8.58 -8.71
N ILE A 201 -0.17 7.41 -9.00
CA ILE A 201 -0.14 6.88 -10.36
C ILE A 201 -0.87 5.55 -10.41
N ALA A 202 -1.27 5.16 -11.59
CA ALA A 202 -1.88 3.86 -11.79
C ALA A 202 -1.23 3.10 -12.93
N TRP A 203 -1.28 1.78 -12.82
CA TRP A 203 -0.98 0.88 -13.93
C TRP A 203 -2.24 0.63 -14.76
N PRO A 204 -2.11 0.19 -16.01
CA PRO A 204 -3.27 -0.18 -16.84
C PRO A 204 -4.14 -1.30 -16.27
N SER A 205 -3.58 -2.09 -15.32
CA SER A 205 -4.28 -3.15 -14.57
C SER A 205 -5.08 -2.64 -13.36
N ALA A 206 -5.05 -1.34 -13.09
CA ALA A 206 -5.72 -0.76 -11.92
C ALA A 206 -7.25 -0.73 -12.07
N GLU A 207 -7.95 -0.90 -10.95
CA GLU A 207 -9.40 -0.89 -10.87
C GLU A 207 -9.88 -0.16 -9.62
N TRP A 208 -10.94 0.63 -9.75
CA TRP A 208 -11.56 1.34 -8.63
C TRP A 208 -13.04 1.05 -8.51
N GLY A 209 -13.56 1.15 -7.30
CA GLY A 209 -14.99 1.06 -7.04
C GLY A 209 -15.32 1.04 -5.56
N SER A 210 -16.60 1.08 -5.24
CA SER A 210 -17.09 0.88 -3.88
C SER A 210 -17.06 -0.59 -3.46
N LEU A 211 -17.15 -1.52 -4.44
CA LEU A 211 -17.16 -2.97 -4.27
C LEU A 211 -16.29 -3.61 -5.35
N PRO A 212 -15.59 -4.73 -5.06
CA PRO A 212 -15.04 -5.57 -6.10
C PRO A 212 -16.16 -6.12 -6.99
N VAL A 213 -15.95 -6.14 -8.30
CA VAL A 213 -16.96 -6.65 -9.25
C VAL A 213 -17.24 -8.12 -8.96
N GLU A 214 -16.19 -8.95 -8.89
CA GLU A 214 -16.31 -10.36 -8.59
C GLU A 214 -16.78 -10.60 -7.14
N GLY A 215 -17.96 -11.14 -7.00
CA GLY A 215 -18.60 -11.48 -5.72
C GLY A 215 -19.32 -10.32 -5.02
N GLY A 216 -18.94 -9.05 -5.29
CA GLY A 216 -19.63 -7.88 -4.74
C GLY A 216 -20.98 -7.62 -5.39
N VAL A 217 -21.10 -7.85 -6.70
CA VAL A 217 -22.35 -7.68 -7.49
C VAL A 217 -23.46 -8.51 -6.90
N LYS A 218 -23.23 -9.80 -6.68
CA LYS A 218 -24.23 -10.72 -6.15
C LYS A 218 -24.76 -10.32 -4.77
N ALA A 219 -23.91 -9.73 -3.94
CA ALA A 219 -24.29 -9.27 -2.61
C ALA A 219 -25.08 -7.93 -2.69
N ALA A 220 -24.58 -6.96 -3.45
CA ALA A 220 -25.15 -5.61 -3.51
C ALA A 220 -26.43 -5.52 -4.35
N TYR A 221 -26.52 -6.27 -5.44
CA TYR A 221 -27.63 -6.24 -6.39
C TYR A 221 -28.54 -7.46 -6.29
N ARG A 222 -28.49 -8.18 -5.17
CA ARG A 222 -29.21 -9.44 -4.96
C ARG A 222 -30.68 -9.37 -5.36
N ARG A 223 -31.42 -8.35 -4.89
CA ARG A 223 -32.86 -8.20 -5.19
C ARG A 223 -33.14 -7.94 -6.66
N GLU A 224 -32.29 -7.19 -7.32
CA GLU A 224 -32.40 -6.87 -8.74
C GLU A 224 -32.15 -8.13 -9.58
N ILE A 225 -31.12 -8.89 -9.23
CA ILE A 225 -30.77 -10.15 -9.91
C ILE A 225 -31.89 -11.18 -9.72
N GLU A 226 -32.36 -11.41 -8.48
CA GLU A 226 -33.39 -12.39 -8.17
C GLU A 226 -34.78 -12.08 -8.85
N ASN A 227 -35.07 -10.80 -9.11
CA ASN A 227 -36.31 -10.37 -9.74
C ASN A 227 -36.21 -10.26 -11.27
N ALA A 228 -35.06 -10.47 -11.89
CA ALA A 228 -34.89 -10.40 -13.33
C ALA A 228 -35.44 -11.67 -14.01
N PRO A 229 -35.96 -11.55 -15.26
CA PRO A 229 -36.41 -12.70 -16.03
C PRO A 229 -35.33 -13.78 -16.23
N ASP A 230 -34.08 -13.36 -16.39
CA ASP A 230 -32.87 -14.19 -16.39
C ASP A 230 -31.85 -13.65 -15.39
N PRO A 231 -31.82 -14.19 -14.17
CA PRO A 231 -30.91 -13.75 -13.13
C PRO A 231 -29.42 -13.86 -13.50
N ALA A 232 -29.04 -14.92 -14.25
CA ALA A 232 -27.66 -15.14 -14.64
C ALA A 232 -27.19 -14.13 -15.71
N GLN A 233 -28.06 -13.78 -16.61
CA GLN A 233 -27.80 -12.76 -17.61
C GLN A 233 -27.70 -11.37 -16.96
N ARG A 234 -28.63 -11.04 -16.05
CA ARG A 234 -28.63 -9.74 -15.36
C ARG A 234 -27.39 -9.55 -14.49
N GLU A 235 -26.92 -10.59 -13.79
CA GLU A 235 -25.68 -10.58 -13.03
C GLU A 235 -24.50 -10.19 -13.93
N LYS A 236 -24.36 -10.81 -15.10
CA LYS A 236 -23.30 -10.51 -16.08
C LYS A 236 -23.37 -9.08 -16.63
N GLU A 237 -24.58 -8.58 -16.90
CA GLU A 237 -24.77 -7.21 -17.37
C GLU A 237 -24.29 -6.18 -16.32
N ILE A 238 -24.68 -6.38 -15.05
CA ILE A 238 -24.24 -5.52 -13.95
C ILE A 238 -22.72 -5.60 -13.77
N GLU A 239 -22.14 -6.81 -13.83
CA GLU A 239 -20.68 -6.96 -13.78
C GLU A 239 -19.97 -6.17 -14.88
N GLU A 240 -20.47 -6.22 -16.11
CA GLU A 240 -19.88 -5.52 -17.24
C GLU A 240 -20.03 -4.00 -17.09
N GLU A 241 -21.21 -3.51 -16.70
CA GLU A 241 -21.43 -2.09 -16.39
C GLU A 241 -20.44 -1.59 -15.33
N LEU A 242 -20.22 -2.34 -14.25
CA LEU A 242 -19.30 -1.97 -13.19
C LEU A 242 -17.83 -2.06 -13.62
N ARG A 243 -17.45 -3.02 -14.46
CA ARG A 243 -16.09 -3.08 -15.03
C ARG A 243 -15.76 -1.85 -15.86
N GLN A 244 -16.70 -1.38 -16.67
CA GLN A 244 -16.50 -0.15 -17.43
C GLN A 244 -16.34 1.06 -16.52
N LEU A 245 -17.06 1.13 -15.39
CA LEU A 245 -16.93 2.18 -14.40
C LEU A 245 -15.60 2.11 -13.61
N ALA A 246 -15.06 0.92 -13.43
CA ALA A 246 -13.82 0.68 -12.68
C ALA A 246 -12.54 0.98 -13.48
N SER A 247 -12.66 1.33 -14.77
CA SER A 247 -11.54 1.56 -15.69
C SER A 247 -10.53 2.61 -15.18
N PRO A 248 -9.22 2.33 -15.20
CA PRO A 248 -8.18 3.29 -14.82
C PRO A 248 -8.14 4.50 -15.75
N PHE A 249 -8.47 4.34 -17.02
CA PHE A 249 -8.54 5.45 -17.98
C PHE A 249 -9.61 6.47 -17.60
N ARG A 250 -10.79 5.99 -17.21
CA ARG A 250 -11.85 6.87 -16.72
C ARG A 250 -11.46 7.60 -15.43
N THR A 251 -10.73 6.93 -14.55
CA THR A 251 -10.21 7.54 -13.31
C THR A 251 -9.19 8.61 -13.61
N ALA A 252 -8.32 8.42 -14.60
CA ALA A 252 -7.36 9.41 -15.06
C ALA A 252 -8.04 10.61 -15.74
N GLU A 253 -9.04 10.38 -16.60
CA GLU A 253 -9.84 11.45 -17.22
C GLU A 253 -10.54 12.34 -16.18
N ALA A 254 -10.93 11.77 -15.03
CA ALA A 254 -11.52 12.49 -13.91
C ALA A 254 -10.48 13.16 -12.97
N PHE A 255 -9.19 13.13 -13.30
CA PHE A 255 -8.10 13.63 -12.47
C PHE A 255 -8.06 13.03 -11.06
N ALA A 256 -8.50 11.78 -10.89
CA ALA A 256 -8.41 11.08 -9.62
C ALA A 256 -7.06 10.39 -9.39
N VAL A 257 -6.24 10.28 -10.43
CA VAL A 257 -4.81 9.95 -10.40
C VAL A 257 -4.05 10.94 -11.27
N GLU A 258 -2.81 11.20 -10.95
CA GLU A 258 -1.96 12.17 -11.65
C GLU A 258 -1.44 11.62 -12.99
N ASP A 259 -1.25 10.29 -13.08
CA ASP A 259 -0.78 9.68 -14.33
C ASP A 259 -1.15 8.18 -14.42
N LEU A 260 -1.23 7.68 -15.67
CA LEU A 260 -1.25 6.27 -16.03
C LEU A 260 0.08 5.92 -16.69
N ILE A 261 0.84 5.03 -16.09
CA ILE A 261 2.20 4.73 -16.54
C ILE A 261 2.35 3.29 -17.01
N ASP A 262 3.37 3.05 -17.83
CA ASP A 262 3.89 1.70 -18.04
C ASP A 262 4.46 1.17 -16.71
N PRO A 263 4.08 -0.04 -16.27
CA PRO A 263 4.59 -0.64 -15.04
C PRO A 263 6.12 -0.63 -14.93
N ARG A 264 6.83 -0.76 -16.05
CA ARG A 264 8.29 -0.75 -16.13
C ARG A 264 8.92 0.57 -15.70
N GLU A 265 8.21 1.69 -15.84
CA GLU A 265 8.66 3.04 -15.50
C GLU A 265 8.44 3.41 -14.03
N THR A 266 7.90 2.48 -13.20
CA THR A 266 7.57 2.75 -11.80
C THR A 266 8.76 3.25 -11.00
N ARG A 267 9.95 2.62 -11.13
CA ARG A 267 11.15 3.07 -10.42
C ARG A 267 11.58 4.50 -10.83
N PRO A 268 11.73 4.84 -12.11
CA PRO A 268 12.05 6.21 -12.53
C PRO A 268 11.09 7.28 -11.97
N TYR A 269 9.79 7.00 -11.96
CA TYR A 269 8.80 7.90 -11.36
C TYR A 269 9.02 8.09 -9.87
N LEU A 270 9.20 7.02 -9.12
CA LEU A 270 9.43 7.06 -7.69
C LEU A 270 10.75 7.75 -7.33
N CYS A 271 11.84 7.48 -8.03
CA CYS A 271 13.12 8.14 -7.79
C CYS A 271 12.99 9.67 -7.99
N ARG A 272 12.36 10.11 -9.09
CA ARG A 272 12.10 11.54 -9.34
C ARG A 272 11.28 12.19 -8.24
N PHE A 273 10.22 11.52 -7.78
CA PHE A 273 9.40 12.01 -6.68
C PHE A 273 10.21 12.12 -5.38
N ILE A 274 10.93 11.06 -5.00
CA ILE A 274 11.72 11.04 -3.77
C ILE A 274 12.84 12.09 -3.81
N ASP A 275 13.43 12.35 -4.97
CA ASP A 275 14.45 13.39 -5.11
C ASP A 275 13.82 14.79 -4.99
N ALA A 276 12.69 15.04 -5.66
CA ALA A 276 12.01 16.32 -5.67
C ALA A 276 11.44 16.73 -4.30
N LEU A 277 11.07 15.77 -3.45
CA LEU A 277 10.45 16.07 -2.16
C LEU A 277 11.44 16.37 -1.02
N GLN A 278 12.75 16.22 -1.22
CA GLN A 278 13.76 16.45 -0.17
C GLN A 278 13.69 17.85 0.48
N PRO A 279 13.49 18.96 -0.25
CA PRO A 279 13.29 20.26 0.37
C PRO A 279 12.05 20.31 1.27
N ARG A 280 10.97 19.62 0.88
CA ARG A 280 9.73 19.56 1.67
C ARG A 280 9.93 18.81 2.98
N LEU A 281 10.64 17.69 2.98
CA LEU A 281 10.94 16.94 4.20
C LEU A 281 11.68 17.79 5.24
N LYS A 282 12.62 18.62 4.81
CA LYS A 282 13.35 19.55 5.69
C LYS A 282 12.45 20.53 6.44
N THR A 283 11.30 20.89 5.87
CA THR A 283 10.33 21.79 6.51
C THR A 283 9.43 21.08 7.52
N GLN A 284 9.52 19.76 7.64
CA GLN A 284 8.66 18.92 8.47
C GLN A 284 9.40 18.25 9.63
N LEU A 285 10.66 18.61 9.84
CA LEU A 285 11.48 18.08 10.95
C LEU A 285 10.91 18.46 12.31
N GLY A 286 11.18 17.63 13.29
CA GLY A 286 10.75 17.80 14.67
C GLY A 286 9.62 16.87 15.09
N PRO A 287 9.15 16.99 16.34
CA PRO A 287 8.10 16.13 16.89
C PRO A 287 6.80 16.21 16.11
N LYS A 288 6.16 15.06 15.88
CA LYS A 288 4.86 14.97 15.19
C LYS A 288 3.72 14.92 16.19
N TYR A 289 2.86 15.94 16.14
CA TYR A 289 1.68 16.00 16.98
C TYR A 289 0.46 15.49 16.19
N LYS A 290 -0.23 14.52 16.75
CA LYS A 290 -1.47 13.97 16.18
C LYS A 290 -2.67 14.59 16.89
N ALA A 291 -3.61 15.10 16.12
CA ALA A 291 -4.82 15.72 16.65
C ALA A 291 -5.94 14.69 16.88
N GLY A 292 -6.80 14.97 17.85
CA GLY A 292 -8.03 14.23 18.11
C GLY A 292 -7.84 12.90 18.85
N VAL A 293 -8.97 12.23 19.03
CA VAL A 293 -9.04 10.91 19.67
C VAL A 293 -9.04 9.84 18.59
N ARG A 294 -8.22 8.80 18.76
CA ARG A 294 -8.21 7.66 17.85
C ARG A 294 -9.47 6.82 18.04
N PRO A 295 -10.13 6.41 16.95
CA PRO A 295 -11.32 5.57 17.03
C PRO A 295 -11.04 4.21 17.67
#